data_eb08647226a2bbe033868cbeba84cbca
#
_entry.id   eb08647226a2bbe033868cbeba84cbca
#
_cell.length_a   1.000
_cell.length_b   1.000
_cell.length_c   1.000
_cell.angle_alpha   90.00
_cell.angle_beta   90.00
_cell.angle_gamma   90.00
#
_symmetry.space_group_name_H-M   'P 1'
#
loop_
_entity.id
_entity.type
_entity.pdbx_description
1 polymer ?
#
loop_
_entity_poly.entity_id
_entity_poly.type
_entity_poly.pdbx_seq_one_letter_code
_entity_poly.pdbx_strand_id
1 'polypeptide(L)'
;MFSGKHKLLILWILINDGPQGFSYFMKNLKGISKKVLSNQLNELMADQIVSKREYLTGKVKHTEYQLTDIGETLIPIIVALNDWGENRLKQVTLVKTFNNDL
;
A
#
# COMPACT_ATOMS: atom_id res chain seq x y z
N MET A 1 -11.27 -5.70 9.50
CA MET A 1 -11.00 -5.64 9.15
C MET A 1 -10.36 -5.04 8.81
N PHE A 2 -9.82 -4.56 8.93
CA PHE A 2 -9.42 -4.38 8.46
C PHE A 2 -8.04 -4.24 8.31
N SER A 3 -7.21 -5.17 8.30
CA SER A 3 -5.86 -5.17 7.95
C SER A 3 -5.71 -4.71 6.54
N GLY A 4 -6.75 -4.77 5.80
CA GLY A 4 -6.72 -4.35 4.43
C GLY A 4 -6.43 -2.87 4.23
N LYS A 5 -6.66 -2.08 5.25
CA LYS A 5 -6.42 -0.66 5.16
C LYS A 5 -4.96 -0.34 4.88
N HIS A 6 -4.06 -0.95 5.62
CA HIS A 6 -2.65 -0.68 5.44
C HIS A 6 -2.15 -1.25 4.10
N LYS A 7 -2.67 -2.38 3.70
CA LYS A 7 -2.26 -2.97 2.43
C LYS A 7 -2.65 -2.07 1.27
N LEU A 8 -3.85 -1.52 1.30
CA LEU A 8 -4.28 -0.61 0.24
C LEU A 8 -3.42 0.63 0.19
N LEU A 9 -3.05 1.17 1.35
CA LEU A 9 -2.19 2.34 1.39
C LEU A 9 -0.79 2.03 0.85
N ILE A 10 -0.26 0.87 1.18
CA ILE A 10 1.03 0.45 0.67
C ILE A 10 0.97 0.34 -0.85
N LEU A 11 -0.07 -0.30 -1.36
CA LEU A 11 -0.20 -0.46 -2.80
C LEU A 11 -0.39 0.88 -3.49
N TRP A 12 -1.12 1.79 -2.87
CA TRP A 12 -1.33 3.11 -3.43
C TRP A 12 -0.01 3.88 -3.55
N ILE A 13 0.86 3.75 -2.56
CA ILE A 13 2.17 4.37 -2.61
C ILE A 13 2.98 3.78 -3.77
N LEU A 14 2.95 2.47 -3.92
CA LEU A 14 3.71 1.85 -4.99
C LEU A 14 3.18 2.21 -6.38
N ILE A 15 1.88 2.41 -6.49
CA ILE A 15 1.28 2.83 -7.74
C ILE A 15 1.70 4.26 -8.10
N ASN A 16 1.64 5.15 -7.13
CA ASN A 16 1.91 6.55 -7.41
C ASN A 16 3.36 6.95 -7.37
N ASP A 17 4.11 6.36 -6.47
CA ASP A 17 5.50 6.77 -6.25
C ASP A 17 6.52 5.78 -6.78
N GLY A 18 6.07 4.64 -7.26
CA GLY A 18 6.98 3.62 -7.77
C GLY A 18 7.65 2.83 -6.66
N PRO A 19 8.69 2.09 -6.96
CA PRO A 19 9.37 1.28 -5.95
C PRO A 19 9.90 2.12 -4.81
N GLN A 20 9.67 1.67 -3.58
CA GLN A 20 10.09 2.43 -2.40
C GLN A 20 10.64 1.51 -1.33
N GLY A 21 11.51 2.04 -0.51
CA GLY A 21 12.11 1.30 0.59
C GLY A 21 11.25 1.34 1.84
N PHE A 22 11.66 0.55 2.81
CA PHE A 22 10.92 0.42 4.06
C PHE A 22 10.76 1.75 4.78
N SER A 23 11.81 2.56 4.81
CA SER A 23 11.74 3.83 5.52
C SER A 23 10.78 4.81 4.88
N TYR A 24 10.61 4.73 3.58
CA TYR A 24 9.65 5.59 2.90
C TYR A 24 8.24 5.31 3.40
N PHE A 25 7.91 4.03 3.55
CA PHE A 25 6.60 3.66 4.06
C PHE A 25 6.44 4.09 5.52
N MET A 26 7.49 3.94 6.32
CA MET A 26 7.42 4.36 7.71
C MET A 26 7.18 5.86 7.82
N LYS A 27 7.78 6.61 6.92
CA LYS A 27 7.64 8.04 6.94
C LYS A 27 6.28 8.50 6.48
N ASN A 28 5.71 7.82 5.50
CA ASN A 28 4.47 8.24 4.88
C ASN A 28 3.19 7.57 5.39
N LEU A 29 3.30 6.52 6.17
CA LEU A 29 2.14 5.86 6.73
C LEU A 29 2.11 6.15 8.22
N LYS A 30 1.41 7.20 8.59
CA LYS A 30 1.39 7.63 9.96
C LYS A 30 0.79 6.59 10.87
N GLY A 31 1.44 6.41 11.99
CA GLY A 31 0.90 5.49 13.00
C GLY A 31 1.19 4.02 12.78
N ILE A 32 1.84 3.67 11.70
CA ILE A 32 2.12 2.27 11.49
C ILE A 32 3.41 1.91 12.22
N SER A 33 3.43 0.75 12.87
CA SER A 33 4.63 0.30 13.53
C SER A 33 5.48 -0.49 12.54
N LYS A 34 6.76 -0.66 12.88
CA LYS A 34 7.65 -1.45 12.05
C LYS A 34 7.14 -2.86 11.91
N LYS A 35 6.62 -3.41 13.01
CA LYS A 35 6.12 -4.78 13.00
C LYS A 35 4.93 -4.92 12.05
N VAL A 36 3.99 -4.00 12.13
CA VAL A 36 2.81 -4.05 11.28
C VAL A 36 3.20 -3.88 9.83
N LEU A 37 4.06 -2.91 9.53
CA LEU A 37 4.48 -2.69 8.15
C LEU A 37 5.19 -3.93 7.61
N SER A 38 6.10 -4.51 8.40
CA SER A 38 6.81 -5.68 7.97
C SER A 38 5.86 -6.84 7.68
N ASN A 39 4.88 -7.03 8.56
CA ASN A 39 3.90 -8.09 8.37
C ASN A 39 3.06 -7.87 7.12
N GLN A 40 2.65 -6.63 6.88
CA GLN A 40 1.84 -6.32 5.71
C GLN A 40 2.63 -6.52 4.41
N LEU A 41 3.88 -6.09 4.40
CA LEU A 41 4.73 -6.29 3.23
C LEU A 41 4.98 -7.77 2.98
N ASN A 42 5.21 -8.54 4.05
CA ASN A 42 5.44 -9.96 3.92
C ASN A 42 4.21 -10.67 3.37
N GLU A 43 3.04 -10.26 3.80
CA GLU A 43 1.80 -10.86 3.29
C GLU A 43 1.60 -10.53 1.81
N LEU A 44 1.90 -9.30 1.42
CA LEU A 44 1.80 -8.92 0.03
C LEU A 44 2.81 -9.68 -0.83
N MET A 45 3.98 -9.94 -0.29
CA MET A 45 4.97 -10.74 -1.00
C MET A 45 4.54 -12.20 -1.11
N ALA A 46 3.94 -12.73 -0.04
CA ALA A 46 3.45 -14.11 -0.07
C ALA A 46 2.35 -14.28 -1.10
N ASP A 47 1.55 -13.23 -1.31
CA ASP A 47 0.49 -13.27 -2.30
C ASP A 47 1.01 -12.91 -3.69
N GLN A 48 2.30 -12.68 -3.81
CA GLN A 48 2.94 -12.37 -5.08
C GLN A 48 2.49 -11.05 -5.71
N ILE A 49 1.99 -10.15 -4.89
CA ILE A 49 1.56 -8.83 -5.35
C ILE A 49 2.70 -7.84 -5.33
N VAL A 50 3.62 -8.03 -4.38
CA VAL A 50 4.77 -7.18 -4.20
C VAL A 50 6.02 -8.03 -4.20
N SER A 51 7.11 -7.51 -4.72
CA SER A 51 8.40 -8.19 -4.64
C SER A 51 9.42 -7.25 -4.04
N LYS A 52 10.49 -7.83 -3.53
CA LYS A 52 11.56 -7.07 -2.92
C LYS A 52 12.76 -7.10 -3.84
N ARG A 53 13.36 -5.96 -4.06
CA ARG A 53 14.54 -5.86 -4.90
C ARG A 53 15.69 -5.29 -4.07
N GLU A 54 16.84 -5.92 -4.20
CA GLU A 54 18.03 -5.44 -3.51
C GLU A 54 19.05 -5.03 -4.54
N TYR A 55 19.74 -3.94 -4.30
CA TYR A 55 20.77 -3.49 -5.20
C TYR A 55 21.84 -2.71 -4.42
N LEU A 56 23.00 -2.54 -5.05
CA LEU A 56 24.11 -1.85 -4.41
C LEU A 56 24.38 -0.54 -5.12
N THR A 57 24.74 0.46 -4.33
CA THR A 57 25.25 1.71 -4.87
C THR A 57 26.58 1.85 -4.18
N GLY A 58 27.66 1.54 -4.88
CA GLY A 58 28.95 1.45 -4.26
C GLY A 58 28.95 0.31 -3.28
N LYS A 59 29.19 0.60 -2.01
CA LYS A 59 29.16 -0.42 -0.98
C LYS A 59 27.87 -0.41 -0.18
N VAL A 60 26.95 0.47 -0.51
CA VAL A 60 25.71 0.60 0.24
C VAL A 60 24.66 -0.28 -0.36
N LYS A 61 24.04 -1.12 0.46
CA LYS A 61 22.97 -2.01 0.01
C LYS A 61 21.64 -1.32 0.18
N HIS A 62 20.84 -1.38 -0.86
CA HIS A 62 19.50 -0.80 -0.85
C HIS A 62 18.47 -1.89 -1.07
N THR A 63 17.34 -1.75 -0.42
CA THR A 63 16.22 -2.68 -0.59
C THR A 63 14.99 -1.87 -0.91
N GLU A 64 14.29 -2.26 -1.97
CA GLU A 64 13.06 -1.61 -2.35
C GLU A 64 11.98 -2.63 -2.57
N TYR A 65 10.74 -2.19 -2.38
CA TYR A 65 9.58 -3.02 -2.66
C TYR A 65 8.89 -2.48 -3.90
N GLN A 66 8.37 -3.34 -4.73
CA GLN A 66 7.74 -2.92 -5.97
C GLN A 66 6.60 -3.86 -6.32
N LEU A 67 5.70 -3.40 -7.17
CA LEU A 67 4.62 -4.25 -7.63
C LEU A 67 5.16 -5.28 -8.59
N THR A 68 4.62 -6.49 -8.51
CA THR A 68 4.93 -7.53 -9.49
C THR A 68 4.00 -7.35 -10.68
N ASP A 69 4.16 -8.17 -11.70
CA ASP A 69 3.24 -8.16 -12.83
C ASP A 69 1.82 -8.45 -12.35
N ILE A 70 1.69 -9.39 -11.42
CA ILE A 70 0.38 -9.70 -10.85
C ILE A 70 -0.15 -8.49 -10.09
N GLY A 71 0.71 -7.84 -9.32
CA GLY A 71 0.30 -6.65 -8.57
C GLY A 71 -0.15 -5.54 -9.50
N GLU A 72 0.48 -5.41 -10.65
CA GLU A 72 0.10 -4.35 -11.59
C GLU A 72 -1.31 -4.56 -12.15
N THR A 73 -1.78 -5.80 -12.20
CA THR A 73 -3.13 -6.05 -12.68
C THR A 73 -4.18 -5.48 -11.71
N LEU A 74 -3.76 -5.18 -10.47
CA LEU A 74 -4.68 -4.62 -9.51
C LEU A 74 -4.80 -3.11 -9.60
N ILE A 75 -3.90 -2.47 -10.36
CA ILE A 75 -3.89 -1.01 -10.44
C ILE A 75 -5.24 -0.43 -10.83
N PRO A 76 -5.88 -0.87 -11.91
CA PRO A 76 -7.17 -0.27 -12.25
C PRO A 76 -8.24 -0.52 -11.19
N ILE A 77 -8.15 -1.64 -10.49
CA ILE A 77 -9.12 -1.94 -9.44
C ILE A 77 -8.90 -1.02 -8.25
N ILE A 78 -7.65 -0.81 -7.86
CA ILE A 78 -7.33 0.04 -6.72
C ILE A 78 -7.63 1.49 -7.01
N VAL A 79 -7.33 1.94 -8.24
CA VAL A 79 -7.64 3.30 -8.63
C VAL A 79 -9.16 3.50 -8.63
N ALA A 80 -9.90 2.53 -9.12
CA ALA A 80 -11.35 2.62 -9.13
C ALA A 80 -11.91 2.67 -7.71
N LEU A 81 -11.35 1.88 -6.80
CA LEU A 81 -11.78 1.90 -5.41
C LEU A 81 -11.48 3.24 -4.77
N ASN A 82 -10.33 3.80 -5.06
CA ASN A 82 -9.97 5.09 -4.51
C ASN A 82 -10.92 6.17 -5.01
N ASP A 83 -11.21 6.17 -6.30
CA ASP A 83 -12.12 7.16 -6.89
C ASP A 83 -13.52 6.99 -6.32
N TRP A 84 -13.96 5.76 -6.22
CA TRP A 84 -15.28 5.48 -5.68
C TRP A 84 -15.38 5.97 -4.23
N GLY A 85 -14.33 5.70 -3.44
CA GLY A 85 -14.30 6.11 -2.05
C GLY A 85 -14.35 7.62 -1.90
N GLU A 86 -13.60 8.34 -2.72
CA GLU A 86 -13.60 9.79 -2.66
C GLU A 86 -14.97 10.34 -3.03
N ASN A 87 -15.56 9.83 -4.06
CA ASN A 87 -16.88 10.29 -4.49
C ASN A 87 -17.94 9.96 -3.45
N ARG A 88 -17.87 8.79 -2.88
CA ARG A 88 -18.81 8.40 -1.85
C ARG A 88 -18.69 9.29 -0.63
N LEU A 89 -17.47 9.61 -0.25
CA LEU A 89 -17.28 10.45 0.91
C LEU A 89 -17.86 11.84 0.69
N LYS A 90 -17.75 12.37 -0.51
CA LYS A 90 -18.32 13.66 -0.81
C LYS A 90 -19.83 13.63 -0.71
N GLN A 91 -20.43 12.53 -1.13
CA GLN A 91 -21.87 12.44 -1.13
C GLN A 91 -22.43 12.06 0.22
N VAL A 92 -21.75 11.26 0.94
CA VAL A 92 -22.25 10.79 2.18
C VAL A 92 -21.49 11.13 3.36
N THR A 93 -20.93 12.27 3.34
CA THR A 93 -20.22 12.75 4.45
C THR A 93 -21.09 12.67 5.60
N LEU A 94 -22.30 12.66 5.33
CA LEU A 94 -23.17 12.72 6.30
C LEU A 94 -23.42 11.39 6.83
N VAL A 95 -23.26 10.39 6.07
CA VAL A 95 -23.60 9.10 6.47
C VAL A 95 -22.41 8.36 6.86
N LYS A 96 -21.68 8.87 7.73
CA LYS A 96 -20.48 8.30 8.06
C LYS A 96 -20.57 6.97 8.65
N THR A 97 -21.68 6.57 8.95
CA THR A 97 -21.79 5.34 9.53
C THR A 97 -21.17 4.24 8.79
N PHE A 98 -21.31 4.23 7.50
CA PHE A 98 -20.84 3.11 6.82
C PHE A 98 -19.36 3.02 6.80
N ASN A 99 -18.72 4.10 7.06
CA ASN A 99 -17.36 4.11 7.08
C ASN A 99 -16.80 3.43 8.22
N ASN A 100 -17.47 3.34 9.25
CA ASN A 100 -16.95 2.81 10.41
C ASN A 100 -16.99 1.38 10.38
N ASP A 101 -17.89 0.89 9.73
CA ASP A 101 -18.08 -0.40 9.71
C ASP A 101 -17.58 -1.11 8.73
N LEU A 102 -17.28 -0.59 7.90
CA LEU A 102 -16.86 -1.29 6.85
C LEU A 102 -15.64 -1.53 6.79
#